data_ee4a49e606f77f2bdec0265e78d787c7
#
_entry.id   ee4a49e606f77f2bdec0265e78d787c7
#
_cell.length_a   1.000
_cell.length_b   1.000
_cell.length_c   1.000
_cell.angle_alpha   90.00
_cell.angle_beta   90.00
_cell.angle_gamma   90.00
#
_symmetry.space_group_name_H-M   'P 1'
#
loop_
_entity.id
_entity.type
_entity.pdbx_description
1 polymer ?
#
loop_
_entity_poly.entity_id
_entity_poly.type
_entity_poly.pdbx_seq_one_letter_code
_entity_poly.pdbx_strand_id
1 'polypeptide(L)'
;MKAKKQSAVKVILIHGNGGGWPKENWLPPVAKKLSKLGIKVIFRRFPDPVLARAKYWLPFIKKLGADENTILVGHSSGAVAAMRYVEKNEILGSILVATCHTDLAEESERVSRYYDKPWNWDDIKKNQQWIVQFASVDDRFIPIKEARFVHKKLKTEYYEFKHQGHFSSWDKKVDFPQIVSIIKRKLVLWEKTQKTQKVSE
;
A
#
# COMPACT_ATOMS: atom_id res chain seq x y z
N MET A 1 -14.98 -14.82 -29.60
CA MET A 1 -14.71 -14.48 -28.18
C MET A 1 -14.48 -12.97 -28.09
N LYS A 2 -15.25 -12.21 -27.29
CA LYS A 2 -15.02 -10.77 -27.13
C LYS A 2 -13.72 -10.58 -26.31
N ALA A 3 -12.73 -9.92 -26.89
CA ALA A 3 -11.51 -9.55 -26.18
C ALA A 3 -11.89 -8.82 -24.89
N LYS A 4 -11.48 -9.36 -23.73
CA LYS A 4 -11.67 -8.72 -22.43
C LYS A 4 -10.99 -7.36 -22.49
N LYS A 5 -11.76 -6.27 -22.48
CA LYS A 5 -11.23 -4.91 -22.45
C LYS A 5 -10.33 -4.81 -21.22
N GLN A 6 -9.02 -4.72 -21.45
CA GLN A 6 -8.03 -4.65 -20.36
C GLN A 6 -8.40 -3.46 -19.48
N SER A 7 -8.73 -3.71 -18.22
CA SER A 7 -9.12 -2.63 -17.30
C SER A 7 -7.91 -1.74 -17.06
N ALA A 8 -8.11 -0.42 -17.17
CA ALA A 8 -7.03 0.53 -16.93
C ALA A 8 -6.52 0.40 -15.49
N VAL A 9 -5.20 0.47 -15.30
CA VAL A 9 -4.59 0.43 -13.97
C VAL A 9 -5.13 1.57 -13.11
N LYS A 10 -5.41 1.26 -11.86
CA LYS A 10 -5.84 2.22 -10.84
C LYS A 10 -4.98 2.13 -9.58
N VAL A 11 -4.91 3.24 -8.87
CA VAL A 11 -4.21 3.34 -7.59
C VAL A 11 -5.23 3.62 -6.49
N ILE A 12 -5.20 2.83 -5.42
CA ILE A 12 -5.99 3.08 -4.21
C ILE A 12 -5.02 3.54 -3.12
N LEU A 13 -5.23 4.75 -2.59
CA LEU A 13 -4.46 5.30 -1.49
C LEU A 13 -5.17 5.01 -0.17
N ILE A 14 -4.45 4.43 0.79
CA ILE A 14 -4.98 3.99 2.09
C ILE A 14 -4.21 4.75 3.19
N HIS A 15 -4.94 5.58 3.95
CA HIS A 15 -4.35 6.37 5.06
C HIS A 15 -4.06 5.50 6.29
N GLY A 16 -3.41 6.05 7.30
CA GLY A 16 -3.22 5.42 8.61
C GLY A 16 -4.45 5.52 9.54
N ASN A 17 -4.35 4.94 10.72
CA ASN A 17 -5.32 5.05 11.81
C ASN A 17 -5.22 6.41 12.56
N GLY A 18 -5.85 6.52 13.73
CA GLY A 18 -5.80 7.72 14.58
C GLY A 18 -6.69 8.85 14.09
N GLY A 19 -7.69 8.56 13.24
CA GLY A 19 -8.61 9.56 12.70
C GLY A 19 -8.10 10.24 11.45
N GLY A 20 -6.96 9.80 10.90
CA GLY A 20 -6.32 10.37 9.72
C GLY A 20 -7.32 10.66 8.60
N TRP A 21 -7.25 11.88 8.11
CA TRP A 21 -8.09 12.32 6.99
C TRP A 21 -7.29 12.18 5.69
N PRO A 22 -7.94 11.81 4.59
CA PRO A 22 -7.24 11.74 3.30
C PRO A 22 -6.50 13.02 2.89
N LYS A 23 -6.83 14.17 3.46
CA LYS A 23 -6.19 15.44 3.13
C LYS A 23 -4.89 15.71 3.89
N GLU A 24 -4.46 14.79 4.75
CA GLU A 24 -3.24 14.94 5.53
C GLU A 24 -2.05 14.28 4.86
N ASN A 25 -0.87 14.73 5.22
CA ASN A 25 0.41 14.23 4.77
C ASN A 25 0.62 14.35 3.25
N TRP A 26 1.38 13.42 2.70
CA TRP A 26 1.77 13.34 1.29
C TRP A 26 0.71 12.72 0.37
N LEU A 27 -0.36 12.13 0.91
CA LEU A 27 -1.38 11.42 0.13
C LEU A 27 -2.07 12.33 -0.91
N PRO A 28 -2.56 13.55 -0.58
CA PRO A 28 -3.19 14.42 -1.57
C PRO A 28 -2.26 14.85 -2.71
N PRO A 29 -1.03 15.33 -2.48
CA PRO A 29 -0.12 15.67 -3.56
C PRO A 29 0.26 14.46 -4.44
N VAL A 30 0.44 13.28 -3.87
CA VAL A 30 0.66 12.04 -4.63
C VAL A 30 -0.56 11.74 -5.51
N ALA A 31 -1.78 11.78 -4.95
CA ALA A 31 -3.01 11.58 -5.71
C ALA A 31 -3.12 12.55 -6.89
N LYS A 32 -2.88 13.84 -6.65
CA LYS A 32 -2.90 14.89 -7.68
C LYS A 32 -1.88 14.64 -8.78
N LYS A 33 -0.64 14.27 -8.42
CA LYS A 33 0.44 13.99 -9.38
C LYS A 33 0.13 12.77 -10.24
N LEU A 34 -0.36 11.68 -9.65
CA LEU A 34 -0.76 10.48 -10.38
C LEU A 34 -1.95 10.75 -11.31
N SER A 35 -2.96 11.48 -10.87
CA SER A 35 -4.10 11.86 -11.71
C SER A 35 -3.69 12.72 -12.90
N LYS A 36 -2.71 13.64 -12.76
CA LYS A 36 -2.14 14.42 -13.86
C LYS A 36 -1.41 13.54 -14.91
N LEU A 37 -0.99 12.34 -14.53
CA LEU A 37 -0.39 11.35 -15.44
C LEU A 37 -1.45 10.46 -16.11
N GLY A 38 -2.75 10.78 -15.94
CA GLY A 38 -3.85 9.98 -16.50
C GLY A 38 -4.17 8.70 -15.70
N ILE A 39 -3.53 8.47 -14.56
CA ILE A 39 -3.78 7.29 -13.74
C ILE A 39 -5.05 7.51 -12.92
N LYS A 40 -5.96 6.53 -12.95
CA LYS A 40 -7.16 6.54 -12.09
C LYS A 40 -6.75 6.39 -10.63
N VAL A 41 -6.99 7.40 -9.82
CA VAL A 41 -6.68 7.38 -8.37
C VAL A 41 -7.97 7.34 -7.57
N ILE A 42 -8.06 6.40 -6.65
CA ILE A 42 -9.14 6.30 -5.67
C ILE A 42 -8.56 6.69 -4.32
N PHE A 43 -9.03 7.82 -3.81
CA PHE A 43 -8.59 8.38 -2.56
C PHE A 43 -9.81 8.77 -1.75
N ARG A 44 -10.16 7.99 -0.75
CA ARG A 44 -11.37 8.12 0.08
C ARG A 44 -11.02 7.99 1.55
N ARG A 45 -11.85 8.59 2.40
CA ARG A 45 -11.81 8.30 3.83
C ARG A 45 -12.34 6.89 4.06
N PHE A 46 -11.55 6.08 4.73
CA PHE A 46 -11.96 4.74 5.14
C PHE A 46 -12.94 4.81 6.32
N PRO A 47 -13.88 3.87 6.43
CA PRO A 47 -14.74 3.78 7.60
C PRO A 47 -13.90 3.48 8.85
N ASP A 48 -14.41 3.82 10.03
CA ASP A 48 -13.70 3.55 11.30
C ASP A 48 -12.23 4.04 11.31
N PRO A 49 -11.98 5.31 10.97
CA PRO A 49 -10.62 5.79 10.70
C PRO A 49 -9.74 5.91 11.95
N VAL A 50 -10.35 5.88 13.14
CA VAL A 50 -9.61 5.97 14.42
C VAL A 50 -8.95 4.64 14.75
N LEU A 51 -9.69 3.54 14.66
CA LEU A 51 -9.23 2.19 15.02
C LEU A 51 -8.80 1.36 13.81
N ALA A 52 -9.15 1.76 12.61
CA ALA A 52 -8.78 1.10 11.35
C ALA A 52 -9.07 -0.41 11.33
N ARG A 53 -10.17 -0.86 11.96
CA ARG A 53 -10.42 -2.29 12.17
C ARG A 53 -10.55 -3.06 10.87
N ALA A 54 -9.88 -4.20 10.80
CA ALA A 54 -9.82 -5.08 9.62
C ALA A 54 -11.21 -5.43 9.06
N LYS A 55 -12.19 -5.68 9.94
CA LYS A 55 -13.58 -6.01 9.54
C LYS A 55 -14.29 -4.93 8.72
N TYR A 56 -13.82 -3.68 8.79
CA TYR A 56 -14.36 -2.58 8.00
C TYR A 56 -13.46 -2.24 6.81
N TRP A 57 -12.15 -2.27 7.00
CA TRP A 57 -11.20 -1.81 5.99
C TRP A 57 -11.02 -2.80 4.86
N LEU A 58 -10.90 -4.11 5.16
CA LEU A 58 -10.72 -5.12 4.11
C LEU A 58 -11.93 -5.20 3.15
N PRO A 59 -13.20 -5.25 3.62
CA PRO A 59 -14.35 -5.15 2.72
C PRO A 59 -14.43 -3.81 1.97
N PHE A 60 -13.95 -2.71 2.57
CA PHE A 60 -13.96 -1.41 1.92
C PHE A 60 -12.96 -1.33 0.77
N ILE A 61 -11.75 -1.90 0.90
CA ILE A 61 -10.78 -2.03 -0.21
C ILE A 61 -11.46 -2.78 -1.38
N LYS A 62 -12.15 -3.88 -1.11
CA LYS A 62 -12.91 -4.62 -2.12
C LYS A 62 -14.01 -3.77 -2.75
N LYS A 63 -14.79 -3.03 -1.93
CA LYS A 63 -15.85 -2.12 -2.40
C LYS A 63 -15.31 -0.99 -3.28
N LEU A 64 -14.07 -0.54 -3.07
CA LEU A 64 -13.39 0.42 -3.96
C LEU A 64 -12.99 -0.19 -5.29
N GLY A 65 -13.25 -1.48 -5.49
CA GLY A 65 -13.03 -2.21 -6.74
C GLY A 65 -11.57 -2.64 -6.92
N ALA A 66 -10.86 -2.96 -5.83
CA ALA A 66 -9.52 -3.54 -5.95
C ALA A 66 -9.57 -4.87 -6.70
N ASP A 67 -8.70 -5.04 -7.69
CA ASP A 67 -8.56 -6.18 -8.59
C ASP A 67 -7.11 -6.33 -9.05
N GLU A 68 -6.83 -7.27 -9.94
CA GLU A 68 -5.51 -7.60 -10.49
C GLU A 68 -4.80 -6.43 -11.22
N ASN A 69 -5.52 -5.36 -11.54
CA ASN A 69 -4.99 -4.13 -12.14
C ASN A 69 -4.88 -2.97 -11.12
N THR A 70 -4.93 -3.28 -9.83
CA THR A 70 -4.90 -2.28 -8.77
C THR A 70 -3.53 -2.20 -8.12
N ILE A 71 -3.03 -0.98 -7.91
CA ILE A 71 -1.89 -0.69 -7.05
C ILE A 71 -2.44 -0.18 -5.71
N LEU A 72 -2.11 -0.86 -4.61
CA LEU A 72 -2.42 -0.39 -3.26
C LEU A 72 -1.23 0.40 -2.71
N VAL A 73 -1.47 1.62 -2.26
CA VAL A 73 -0.46 2.44 -1.58
C VAL A 73 -0.96 2.70 -0.17
N GLY A 74 -0.36 2.05 0.80
CA GLY A 74 -0.79 2.15 2.20
C GLY A 74 0.23 2.85 3.09
N HIS A 75 -0.26 3.65 4.03
CA HIS A 75 0.53 4.29 5.07
C HIS A 75 0.14 3.74 6.44
N SER A 76 1.12 3.31 7.25
CA SER A 76 0.90 2.83 8.61
C SER A 76 -0.13 1.67 8.63
N SER A 77 -1.22 1.75 9.39
CA SER A 77 -2.31 0.75 9.37
C SER A 77 -2.87 0.51 7.96
N GLY A 78 -2.77 1.49 7.05
CA GLY A 78 -3.13 1.31 5.64
C GLY A 78 -2.20 0.35 4.90
N ALA A 79 -0.92 0.34 5.23
CA ALA A 79 0.04 -0.64 4.70
C ALA A 79 -0.23 -2.04 5.26
N VAL A 80 -0.57 -2.13 6.54
CA VAL A 80 -0.99 -3.39 7.20
C VAL A 80 -2.26 -3.93 6.57
N ALA A 81 -3.26 -3.07 6.34
CA ALA A 81 -4.51 -3.45 5.67
C ALA A 81 -4.26 -3.95 4.24
N ALA A 82 -3.36 -3.31 3.49
CA ALA A 82 -2.97 -3.75 2.15
C ALA A 82 -2.37 -5.16 2.19
N MET A 83 -1.44 -5.44 3.11
CA MET A 83 -0.86 -6.78 3.26
C MET A 83 -1.93 -7.84 3.56
N ARG A 84 -2.84 -7.59 4.53
CA ARG A 84 -3.93 -8.53 4.86
C ARG A 84 -4.92 -8.73 3.71
N TYR A 85 -5.20 -7.68 2.95
CA TYR A 85 -6.08 -7.79 1.80
C TYR A 85 -5.48 -8.72 0.73
N VAL A 86 -4.20 -8.57 0.46
CA VAL A 86 -3.47 -9.31 -0.59
C VAL A 86 -3.29 -10.78 -0.24
N GLU A 87 -3.36 -11.19 1.02
CA GLU A 87 -3.36 -12.62 1.37
C GLU A 87 -4.43 -13.44 0.62
N LYS A 88 -5.53 -12.80 0.22
CA LYS A 88 -6.69 -13.49 -0.38
C LYS A 88 -7.15 -12.87 -1.70
N ASN A 89 -6.50 -11.85 -2.18
CA ASN A 89 -6.94 -11.11 -3.36
C ASN A 89 -5.73 -10.72 -4.20
N GLU A 90 -5.81 -10.97 -5.50
CA GLU A 90 -4.78 -10.56 -6.46
C GLU A 90 -4.86 -9.06 -6.72
N ILE A 91 -3.68 -8.44 -6.81
CA ILE A 91 -3.50 -7.05 -7.22
C ILE A 91 -2.28 -6.91 -8.14
N LEU A 92 -2.10 -5.76 -8.77
CA LEU A 92 -0.92 -5.49 -9.60
C LEU A 92 0.35 -5.33 -8.74
N GLY A 93 0.25 -4.63 -7.63
CA GLY A 93 1.37 -4.43 -6.72
C GLY A 93 1.04 -3.51 -5.55
N SER A 94 1.94 -3.42 -4.59
CA SER A 94 1.75 -2.57 -3.42
C SER A 94 2.96 -1.71 -3.08
N ILE A 95 2.68 -0.56 -2.47
CA ILE A 95 3.66 0.30 -1.82
C ILE A 95 3.28 0.42 -0.35
N LEU A 96 4.15 -0.07 0.51
CA LEU A 96 3.97 -0.13 1.96
C LEU A 96 4.84 0.95 2.61
N VAL A 97 4.23 1.95 3.23
CA VAL A 97 4.93 3.05 3.90
C VAL A 97 4.73 2.91 5.40
N ALA A 98 5.81 2.85 6.16
CA ALA A 98 5.81 2.68 7.61
C ALA A 98 4.92 1.50 8.05
N THR A 99 5.25 0.30 7.60
CA THR A 99 4.48 -0.93 7.89
C THR A 99 5.07 -1.71 9.06
N CYS A 100 4.22 -2.42 9.79
CA CYS A 100 4.60 -3.37 10.83
C CYS A 100 3.94 -4.74 10.60
N HIS A 101 4.35 -5.74 11.39
CA HIS A 101 3.79 -7.09 11.33
C HIS A 101 3.26 -7.58 12.69
N THR A 102 3.48 -6.81 13.75
CA THR A 102 2.96 -7.07 15.10
C THR A 102 2.04 -5.94 15.54
N ASP A 103 1.29 -6.16 16.60
CA ASP A 103 0.45 -5.14 17.25
C ASP A 103 1.25 -4.13 18.06
N LEU A 104 2.58 -4.22 18.08
CA LEU A 104 3.50 -3.35 18.81
C LEU A 104 3.21 -3.28 20.33
N ALA A 105 2.43 -4.21 20.86
CA ALA A 105 1.87 -4.19 22.22
C ALA A 105 0.92 -2.99 22.48
N GLU A 106 0.43 -2.33 21.42
CA GLU A 106 -0.49 -1.20 21.49
C GLU A 106 -1.95 -1.66 21.44
N GLU A 107 -2.79 -1.16 22.34
CA GLU A 107 -4.21 -1.56 22.41
C GLU A 107 -4.98 -1.21 21.13
N SER A 108 -4.74 -0.05 20.54
CA SER A 108 -5.35 0.36 19.28
C SER A 108 -5.05 -0.60 18.13
N GLU A 109 -3.82 -1.14 18.09
CA GLU A 109 -3.40 -2.11 17.09
C GLU A 109 -4.01 -3.50 17.38
N ARG A 110 -4.10 -3.93 18.64
CA ARG A 110 -4.81 -5.17 19.01
C ARG A 110 -6.28 -5.13 18.62
N VAL A 111 -6.97 -4.04 18.90
CA VAL A 111 -8.39 -3.84 18.56
C VAL A 111 -8.60 -3.80 17.04
N SER A 112 -7.58 -3.45 16.26
CA SER A 112 -7.64 -3.46 14.79
C SER A 112 -7.86 -4.86 14.22
N ARG A 113 -7.42 -5.92 14.91
CA ARG A 113 -7.57 -7.34 14.58
C ARG A 113 -6.79 -7.78 13.34
N TYR A 114 -5.80 -7.01 12.89
CA TYR A 114 -4.93 -7.45 11.80
C TYR A 114 -3.94 -8.53 12.24
N TYR A 115 -3.59 -8.60 13.52
CA TYR A 115 -2.52 -9.44 14.05
C TYR A 115 -3.01 -10.73 14.72
N ASP A 116 -4.30 -10.99 14.74
CA ASP A 116 -4.93 -12.15 15.39
C ASP A 116 -4.52 -13.50 14.80
N LYS A 117 -4.08 -13.50 13.55
CA LYS A 117 -3.69 -14.71 12.82
C LYS A 117 -2.27 -14.54 12.27
N PRO A 118 -1.51 -15.64 12.16
CA PRO A 118 -0.24 -15.63 11.45
C PRO A 118 -0.38 -15.01 10.06
N TRP A 119 0.68 -14.35 9.60
CA TRP A 119 0.75 -13.82 8.24
C TRP A 119 1.01 -14.93 7.23
N ASN A 120 0.25 -14.95 6.16
CA ASN A 120 0.54 -15.81 5.00
C ASN A 120 1.46 -15.07 4.02
N TRP A 121 2.76 -15.07 4.34
CA TRP A 121 3.77 -14.33 3.57
C TRP A 121 3.88 -14.79 2.12
N ASP A 122 3.64 -16.07 1.85
CA ASP A 122 3.74 -16.63 0.50
C ASP A 122 2.58 -16.19 -0.36
N ASP A 123 1.35 -16.17 0.16
CA ASP A 123 0.21 -15.64 -0.57
C ASP A 123 0.33 -14.13 -0.80
N ILE A 124 0.85 -13.36 0.17
CA ILE A 124 1.12 -11.92 -0.04
C ILE A 124 2.08 -11.70 -1.22
N LYS A 125 3.12 -12.51 -1.36
CA LYS A 125 4.05 -12.45 -2.49
C LYS A 125 3.41 -12.90 -3.79
N LYS A 126 2.71 -14.04 -3.77
CA LYS A 126 2.12 -14.68 -4.94
C LYS A 126 1.03 -13.83 -5.60
N ASN A 127 0.22 -13.16 -4.79
CA ASN A 127 -0.96 -12.42 -5.24
C ASN A 127 -0.64 -11.00 -5.76
N GLN A 128 0.64 -10.69 -6.04
CA GLN A 128 1.05 -9.42 -6.65
C GLN A 128 2.39 -9.55 -7.37
N GLN A 129 2.59 -8.71 -8.38
CA GLN A 129 3.80 -8.78 -9.21
C GLN A 129 5.02 -8.11 -8.55
N TRP A 130 4.80 -7.14 -7.68
CA TRP A 130 5.87 -6.41 -7.02
C TRP A 130 5.40 -5.77 -5.71
N ILE A 131 6.33 -5.61 -4.79
CA ILE A 131 6.13 -4.96 -3.50
C ILE A 131 7.25 -3.94 -3.29
N VAL A 132 6.89 -2.70 -3.00
CA VAL A 132 7.83 -1.65 -2.61
C VAL A 132 7.56 -1.27 -1.16
N GLN A 133 8.62 -1.02 -0.41
CA GLN A 133 8.50 -0.69 1.01
C GLN A 133 9.38 0.50 1.37
N PHE A 134 8.81 1.43 2.14
CA PHE A 134 9.49 2.57 2.72
C PHE A 134 9.46 2.50 4.24
N ALA A 135 10.63 2.73 4.86
CA ALA A 135 10.77 2.77 6.31
C ALA A 135 11.76 3.85 6.73
N SER A 136 11.69 4.30 7.97
CA SER A 136 12.65 5.24 8.56
C SER A 136 13.16 4.74 9.92
N VAL A 137 14.45 4.92 10.14
CA VAL A 137 15.11 4.46 11.38
C VAL A 137 14.60 5.21 12.62
N ASP A 138 14.22 6.47 12.42
CA ASP A 138 13.73 7.37 13.48
C ASP A 138 12.19 7.40 13.59
N ASP A 139 11.51 6.41 13.02
CA ASP A 139 10.04 6.28 13.20
C ASP A 139 9.72 6.03 14.66
N ARG A 140 8.99 6.98 15.27
CA ARG A 140 8.63 6.94 16.72
C ARG A 140 7.52 5.94 17.03
N PHE A 141 6.75 5.50 16.04
CA PHE A 141 5.62 4.59 16.22
C PHE A 141 5.98 3.17 15.83
N ILE A 142 6.73 2.99 14.76
CA ILE A 142 7.06 1.67 14.24
C ILE A 142 8.56 1.44 14.31
N PRO A 143 9.03 0.63 15.26
CA PRO A 143 10.44 0.27 15.34
C PRO A 143 10.95 -0.31 14.03
N ILE A 144 12.13 0.12 13.57
CA ILE A 144 12.71 -0.28 12.29
C ILE A 144 12.82 -1.80 12.11
N LYS A 145 12.92 -2.56 13.21
CA LYS A 145 12.94 -4.03 13.20
C LYS A 145 11.68 -4.63 12.58
N GLU A 146 10.52 -3.98 12.73
CA GLU A 146 9.25 -4.40 12.13
C GLU A 146 9.33 -4.33 10.61
N ALA A 147 9.74 -3.19 10.08
CA ALA A 147 9.87 -2.97 8.65
C ALA A 147 10.91 -3.90 8.02
N ARG A 148 12.07 -4.08 8.67
CA ARG A 148 13.12 -5.01 8.24
C ARG A 148 12.65 -6.45 8.24
N PHE A 149 11.82 -6.85 9.19
CA PHE A 149 11.23 -8.19 9.23
C PHE A 149 10.28 -8.41 8.04
N VAL A 150 9.38 -7.46 7.76
CA VAL A 150 8.49 -7.50 6.60
C VAL A 150 9.29 -7.59 5.30
N HIS A 151 10.33 -6.75 5.14
CA HIS A 151 11.24 -6.81 4.00
C HIS A 151 11.88 -8.19 3.83
N LYS A 152 12.40 -8.77 4.91
CA LYS A 152 13.02 -10.11 4.88
C LYS A 152 12.03 -11.18 4.42
N LYS A 153 10.77 -11.11 4.86
CA LYS A 153 9.70 -12.07 4.51
C LYS A 153 9.20 -11.89 3.08
N LEU A 154 8.94 -10.67 2.67
CA LEU A 154 8.31 -10.37 1.38
C LEU A 154 9.31 -10.12 0.25
N LYS A 155 10.61 -9.93 0.54
CA LYS A 155 11.65 -9.59 -0.46
C LYS A 155 11.28 -8.33 -1.23
N THR A 156 10.85 -7.31 -0.53
CA THR A 156 10.37 -6.05 -1.10
C THR A 156 11.50 -5.28 -1.80
N GLU A 157 11.17 -4.41 -2.75
CA GLU A 157 12.07 -3.32 -3.15
C GLU A 157 12.08 -2.30 -2.00
N TYR A 158 13.16 -2.29 -1.20
CA TYR A 158 13.20 -1.66 0.11
C TYR A 158 13.99 -0.36 0.13
N TYR A 159 13.39 0.67 0.68
CA TYR A 159 13.98 1.99 0.89
C TYR A 159 13.96 2.35 2.37
N GLU A 160 15.13 2.38 2.99
CA GLU A 160 15.29 2.78 4.39
C GLU A 160 15.88 4.18 4.48
N PHE A 161 15.21 5.05 5.20
CA PHE A 161 15.64 6.42 5.48
C PHE A 161 16.16 6.56 6.91
N LYS A 162 17.02 7.55 7.14
CA LYS A 162 17.52 7.85 8.48
C LYS A 162 16.60 8.84 9.22
N HIS A 163 16.00 9.80 8.48
CA HIS A 163 15.34 10.96 9.06
C HIS A 163 14.06 11.32 8.29
N GLN A 164 13.06 10.43 8.31
CA GLN A 164 11.74 10.69 7.73
C GLN A 164 10.61 10.46 8.75
N GLY A 165 10.96 10.10 10.00
CA GLY A 165 9.99 9.80 11.04
C GLY A 165 8.97 8.75 10.59
N HIS A 166 7.73 8.95 10.95
CA HIS A 166 6.59 8.12 10.53
C HIS A 166 6.03 8.51 9.14
N PHE A 167 6.77 9.27 8.35
CA PHE A 167 6.32 9.84 7.07
C PHE A 167 5.01 10.63 7.20
N SER A 168 4.79 11.27 8.32
CA SER A 168 3.59 12.04 8.62
C SER A 168 3.80 13.55 8.40
N SER A 169 2.72 14.33 8.45
CA SER A 169 2.81 15.79 8.46
C SER A 169 3.56 16.33 9.68
N TRP A 170 3.49 15.62 10.81
CA TRP A 170 4.24 15.93 12.02
C TRP A 170 5.75 15.83 11.81
N ASP A 171 6.18 14.95 10.88
CA ASP A 171 7.56 14.82 10.43
C ASP A 171 7.84 15.72 9.21
N LYS A 172 6.96 16.69 8.95
CA LYS A 172 7.03 17.59 7.80
C LYS A 172 7.00 16.90 6.44
N LYS A 173 6.51 15.64 6.38
CA LYS A 173 6.36 14.88 5.14
C LYS A 173 5.07 15.28 4.43
N VAL A 174 5.15 16.34 3.64
CA VAL A 174 4.01 16.90 2.91
C VAL A 174 3.95 16.48 1.43
N ASP A 175 4.97 15.80 0.92
CA ASP A 175 5.03 15.26 -0.44
C ASP A 175 5.90 13.99 -0.48
N PHE A 176 5.63 13.12 -1.48
CA PHE A 176 6.37 11.88 -1.65
C PHE A 176 6.60 11.55 -3.15
N PRO A 177 7.47 12.32 -3.83
CA PRO A 177 7.70 12.17 -5.27
C PRO A 177 8.25 10.79 -5.66
N GLN A 178 8.95 10.10 -4.75
CA GLN A 178 9.47 8.76 -4.99
C GLN A 178 8.34 7.76 -5.30
N ILE A 179 7.18 7.85 -4.61
CA ILE A 179 6.02 6.98 -4.88
C ILE A 179 5.55 7.18 -6.33
N VAL A 180 5.43 8.42 -6.78
CA VAL A 180 5.01 8.74 -8.15
C VAL A 180 6.00 8.19 -9.17
N SER A 181 7.30 8.37 -8.95
CA SER A 181 8.37 7.89 -9.82
C SER A 181 8.38 6.36 -9.92
N ILE A 182 8.20 5.68 -8.79
CA ILE A 182 8.14 4.21 -8.75
C ILE A 182 6.92 3.70 -9.50
N ILE A 183 5.73 4.25 -9.27
CA ILE A 183 4.52 3.84 -9.98
C ILE A 183 4.72 4.02 -11.50
N LYS A 184 5.24 5.15 -11.96
CA LYS A 184 5.56 5.36 -13.38
C LYS A 184 6.47 4.26 -13.93
N ARG A 185 7.57 3.97 -13.25
CA ARG A 185 8.52 2.94 -13.66
C ARG A 185 7.87 1.55 -13.70
N LYS A 186 7.10 1.18 -12.68
CA LYS A 186 6.41 -0.12 -12.63
C LYS A 186 5.36 -0.27 -13.73
N LEU A 187 4.64 0.80 -14.07
CA LEU A 187 3.67 0.78 -15.18
C LEU A 187 4.33 0.60 -16.54
N VAL A 188 5.45 1.29 -16.80
CA VAL A 188 6.21 1.10 -18.05
C VAL A 188 6.69 -0.33 -18.21
N LEU A 189 7.17 -0.95 -17.13
CA LEU A 189 7.60 -2.35 -17.16
C LEU A 189 6.43 -3.29 -17.39
N TRP A 190 5.32 -3.09 -16.71
CA TRP A 190 4.11 -3.88 -16.88
C TRP A 190 3.54 -3.80 -18.31
N GLU A 191 3.47 -2.61 -18.91
CA GLU A 191 3.01 -2.44 -20.29
C GLU A 191 3.91 -3.17 -21.29
N LYS A 192 5.23 -3.17 -21.08
CA LYS A 192 6.17 -3.94 -21.92
C LYS A 192 5.88 -5.44 -21.84
N THR A 193 5.69 -5.98 -20.65
CA THR A 193 5.36 -7.40 -20.45
C THR A 193 4.05 -7.78 -21.14
N GLN A 194 3.01 -6.93 -21.07
CA GLN A 194 1.73 -7.18 -21.72
C GLN A 194 1.84 -7.19 -23.27
N LYS A 195 2.70 -6.33 -23.84
CA LYS A 195 2.95 -6.30 -25.29
C LYS A 195 3.68 -7.56 -25.77
N THR A 196 4.66 -8.03 -25.00
CA THR A 196 5.42 -9.25 -25.36
C THR A 196 4.52 -10.49 -25.35
N GLN A 197 3.63 -10.62 -24.37
CA GLN A 197 2.69 -11.75 -24.29
C GLN A 197 1.70 -11.79 -25.47
N LYS A 198 1.23 -10.63 -25.95
CA LYS A 198 0.32 -10.53 -27.11
C LYS A 198 0.96 -10.84 -28.46
N VAL A 199 2.28 -10.81 -28.57
CA VAL A 199 3.01 -11.13 -29.80
C VAL A 199 3.33 -12.63 -29.87
N SER A 200 3.27 -13.34 -28.75
CA SER A 200 3.56 -14.77 -28.63
C SER A 200 2.30 -15.67 -28.69
N GLU A 201 1.11 -15.09 -28.77
CA GLU A 201 -0.19 -15.74 -29.05
C GLU A 201 -0.59 -15.57 -30.55
#